data_a7aaf1994ab5768a25b4a7b2426d1932
#
_entry.id   a7aaf1994ab5768a25b4a7b2426d1932
#
_cell.length_a   1.000
_cell.length_b   1.000
_cell.length_c   1.000
_cell.angle_alpha   90.00
_cell.angle_beta   90.00
_cell.angle_gamma   90.00
#
_symmetry.space_group_name_H-M   'P 1'
#
loop_
_entity.id
_entity.type
_entity.pdbx_description
1 polymer ?
#
loop_
_entity_poly.entity_id
_entity_poly.type
_entity_poly.pdbx_seq_one_letter_code
_entity_poly.pdbx_strand_id
1 'polypeptide(L)'
;MFKRYARVYTALWRNSVSREMSFKSNFLLWIVVELLWFALQLSFISVLYLHTEHIGSWTKWEVVMLIGASHFIQQIFQAFFLINCANLSELVRTGKLDFLLLLPVNTRFVVSLRQVDLGAFLNALSALVVMGYAAAKMHYVPGATQILGFLTLCLAGMLIHYSLMFLLATISFWTVRAQGIVWGYYNLFQIARMPDEAFQGWFRAFFTFAIPMLLVSNVPVRVLVNKITTPLPLLELLLMSVGCFLLSEWGWRASVKRYTSASS
;
A
#
# COMPACT_ATOMS: atom_id res chain seq x y z
N MET A 1 2.77 10.00 26.93
CA MET A 1 2.11 9.07 25.98
C MET A 1 3.05 8.71 24.83
N PHE A 2 3.60 9.65 24.04
CA PHE A 2 4.48 9.42 22.90
C PHE A 2 5.68 8.50 23.20
N LYS A 3 6.45 8.75 24.28
CA LYS A 3 7.63 7.91 24.66
C LYS A 3 7.28 6.43 24.86
N ARG A 4 6.04 6.12 25.29
CA ARG A 4 5.57 4.74 25.49
C ARG A 4 5.33 4.05 24.13
N TYR A 5 4.62 4.70 23.19
CA TYR A 5 4.42 4.17 21.84
C TYR A 5 5.74 3.98 21.09
N ALA A 6 6.66 4.96 21.20
CA ALA A 6 7.99 4.84 20.58
C ALA A 6 8.75 3.63 21.16
N ARG A 7 8.75 3.40 22.49
CA ARG A 7 9.42 2.26 23.11
C ARG A 7 8.81 0.92 22.66
N VAL A 8 7.48 0.81 22.63
CA VAL A 8 6.79 -0.39 22.14
C VAL A 8 7.15 -0.64 20.68
N TYR A 9 7.09 0.39 19.83
CA TYR A 9 7.40 0.25 18.41
C TYR A 9 8.85 -0.13 18.14
N THR A 10 9.81 0.45 18.88
CA THR A 10 11.23 0.07 18.78
C THR A 10 11.44 -1.40 19.15
N ALA A 11 10.74 -1.92 20.17
CA ALA A 11 10.83 -3.33 20.52
C ALA A 11 10.25 -4.24 19.43
N LEU A 12 9.11 -3.87 18.83
CA LEU A 12 8.51 -4.59 17.71
C LEU A 12 9.41 -4.60 16.48
N TRP A 13 10.02 -3.46 16.16
CA TRP A 13 11.00 -3.32 15.08
C TRP A 13 12.20 -4.25 15.30
N ARG A 14 12.80 -4.21 16.49
CA ARG A 14 13.95 -5.06 16.84
C ARG A 14 13.63 -6.55 16.68
N ASN A 15 12.44 -6.98 17.10
CA ASN A 15 12.00 -8.36 16.94
C ASN A 15 11.86 -8.74 15.45
N SER A 16 11.34 -7.83 14.61
CA SER A 16 11.22 -8.05 13.16
C SER A 16 12.59 -8.20 12.51
N VAL A 17 13.54 -7.31 12.83
CA VAL A 17 14.92 -7.41 12.34
C VAL A 17 15.57 -8.74 12.74
N SER A 18 15.43 -9.14 14.00
CA SER A 18 16.00 -10.42 14.49
C SER A 18 15.41 -11.61 13.75
N ARG A 19 14.10 -11.60 13.48
CA ARG A 19 13.41 -12.66 12.72
C ARG A 19 13.92 -12.75 11.28
N GLU A 20 13.97 -11.64 10.56
CA GLU A 20 14.46 -11.61 9.17
C GLU A 20 15.92 -12.09 9.08
N MET A 21 16.76 -11.65 10.01
CA MET A 21 18.18 -12.02 10.04
C MET A 21 18.40 -13.50 10.43
N SER A 22 17.42 -14.16 11.07
CA SER A 22 17.48 -15.60 11.36
C SER A 22 17.31 -16.46 10.11
N PHE A 23 16.66 -15.94 9.05
CA PHE A 23 16.36 -16.64 7.81
C PHE A 23 16.90 -15.88 6.58
N LYS A 24 18.20 -15.57 6.59
CA LYS A 24 18.86 -14.75 5.58
C LYS A 24 18.63 -15.21 4.14
N SER A 25 18.70 -16.52 3.88
CA SER A 25 18.51 -17.07 2.53
C SER A 25 17.08 -16.82 2.02
N ASN A 26 16.08 -17.01 2.86
CA ASN A 26 14.69 -16.74 2.51
C ASN A 26 14.45 -15.23 2.28
N PHE A 27 15.04 -14.39 3.11
CA PHE A 27 14.99 -12.93 2.97
C PHE A 27 15.56 -12.48 1.61
N LEU A 28 16.77 -12.95 1.23
CA LEU A 28 17.39 -12.60 -0.05
C LEU A 28 16.60 -13.15 -1.24
N LEU A 29 16.08 -14.39 -1.14
CA LEU A 29 15.27 -14.99 -2.19
C LEU A 29 14.02 -14.16 -2.49
N TRP A 30 13.30 -13.70 -1.47
CA TRP A 30 12.11 -12.87 -1.66
C TRP A 30 12.42 -11.51 -2.28
N ILE A 31 13.55 -10.88 -1.93
CA ILE A 31 14.00 -9.64 -2.59
C ILE A 31 14.20 -9.89 -4.10
N VAL A 32 14.91 -10.97 -4.45
CA VAL A 32 15.15 -11.32 -5.86
C VAL A 32 13.85 -11.60 -6.62
N VAL A 33 12.92 -12.35 -6.02
CA VAL A 33 11.62 -12.66 -6.62
C VAL A 33 10.82 -11.37 -6.89
N GLU A 34 10.76 -10.47 -5.94
CA GLU A 34 10.06 -9.17 -6.11
C GLU A 34 10.71 -8.30 -7.19
N LEU A 35 12.04 -8.26 -7.25
CA LEU A 35 12.76 -7.54 -8.31
C LEU A 35 12.50 -8.13 -9.69
N LEU A 36 12.43 -9.46 -9.82
CA LEU A 36 12.06 -10.13 -11.07
C LEU A 36 10.63 -9.80 -11.49
N TRP A 37 9.67 -9.84 -10.57
CA TRP A 37 8.30 -9.41 -10.85
C TRP A 37 8.21 -7.96 -11.30
N PHE A 38 8.95 -7.07 -10.64
CA PHE A 38 9.01 -5.67 -11.03
C PHE A 38 9.62 -5.47 -12.42
N ALA A 39 10.73 -6.18 -12.71
CA ALA A 39 11.36 -6.18 -14.04
C ALA A 39 10.40 -6.71 -15.14
N LEU A 40 9.65 -7.77 -14.86
CA LEU A 40 8.63 -8.29 -15.78
C LEU A 40 7.55 -7.26 -16.09
N GLN A 41 7.09 -6.50 -15.11
CA GLN A 41 6.10 -5.45 -15.33
C GLN A 41 6.65 -4.30 -16.19
N LEU A 42 7.88 -3.87 -15.95
CA LEU A 42 8.54 -2.86 -16.79
C LEU A 42 8.77 -3.36 -18.22
N SER A 43 9.11 -4.64 -18.37
CA SER A 43 9.25 -5.29 -19.67
C SER A 43 7.92 -5.34 -20.41
N PHE A 44 6.83 -5.72 -19.72
CA PHE A 44 5.48 -5.75 -20.30
C PHE A 44 5.07 -4.37 -20.88
N ILE A 45 5.27 -3.30 -20.09
CA ILE A 45 4.99 -1.94 -20.57
C ILE A 45 5.90 -1.54 -21.72
N SER A 46 7.18 -1.95 -21.68
CA SER A 46 8.10 -1.66 -22.78
C SER A 46 7.65 -2.32 -24.08
N VAL A 47 7.15 -3.55 -24.03
CA VAL A 47 6.57 -4.26 -25.18
C VAL A 47 5.27 -3.58 -25.66
N LEU A 48 4.40 -3.18 -24.73
CA LEU A 48 3.15 -2.49 -25.08
C LEU A 48 3.44 -1.22 -25.89
N TYR A 49 4.42 -0.43 -25.46
CA TYR A 49 4.84 0.80 -26.15
C TYR A 49 5.68 0.57 -27.44
N LEU A 50 5.90 -0.66 -27.87
CA LEU A 50 6.33 -0.96 -29.24
C LEU A 50 5.18 -0.87 -30.25
N HIS A 51 3.93 -0.98 -29.76
CA HIS A 51 2.73 -1.02 -30.59
C HIS A 51 1.83 0.23 -30.43
N THR A 52 2.15 1.10 -29.47
CA THR A 52 1.41 2.36 -29.24
C THR A 52 2.37 3.45 -28.77
N GLU A 53 2.11 4.69 -29.14
CA GLU A 53 2.90 5.83 -28.68
C GLU A 53 2.37 6.39 -27.35
N HIS A 54 1.07 6.25 -27.09
CA HIS A 54 0.39 6.80 -25.93
C HIS A 54 -0.68 5.87 -25.39
N ILE A 55 -0.89 5.92 -24.06
CA ILE A 55 -2.07 5.34 -23.39
C ILE A 55 -2.85 6.51 -22.81
N GLY A 56 -3.92 6.94 -23.50
CA GLY A 56 -4.58 8.20 -23.20
C GLY A 56 -3.61 9.37 -23.38
N SER A 57 -3.44 10.21 -22.39
CA SER A 57 -2.48 11.33 -22.40
C SER A 57 -1.06 10.94 -21.93
N TRP A 58 -0.80 9.67 -21.57
CA TRP A 58 0.43 9.23 -20.97
C TRP A 58 1.45 8.71 -22.00
N THR A 59 2.66 9.26 -21.94
CA THR A 59 3.82 8.75 -22.69
C THR A 59 4.46 7.54 -22.00
N LYS A 60 5.31 6.81 -22.70
CA LYS A 60 6.03 5.64 -22.16
C LYS A 60 6.71 5.92 -20.83
N TRP A 61 7.47 7.00 -20.72
CA TRP A 61 8.27 7.28 -19.52
C TRP A 61 7.43 7.76 -18.35
N GLU A 62 6.31 8.41 -18.63
CA GLU A 62 5.33 8.75 -17.58
C GLU A 62 4.64 7.51 -17.01
N VAL A 63 4.35 6.50 -17.84
CA VAL A 63 3.83 5.22 -17.35
C VAL A 63 4.89 4.43 -16.61
N VAL A 64 6.16 4.47 -17.03
CA VAL A 64 7.26 3.90 -16.23
C VAL A 64 7.37 4.58 -14.88
N MET A 65 7.22 5.92 -14.84
CA MET A 65 7.15 6.69 -13.58
C MET A 65 5.97 6.24 -12.72
N LEU A 66 4.79 6.03 -13.31
CA LEU A 66 3.59 5.56 -12.62
C LEU A 66 3.79 4.16 -12.02
N ILE A 67 4.40 3.24 -12.77
CA ILE A 67 4.69 1.89 -12.28
C ILE A 67 5.71 1.94 -11.14
N GLY A 68 6.75 2.75 -11.28
CA GLY A 68 7.73 2.98 -10.21
C GLY A 68 7.07 3.52 -8.94
N ALA A 69 6.24 4.56 -9.06
CA ALA A 69 5.52 5.15 -7.93
C ALA A 69 4.53 4.16 -7.30
N SER A 70 3.78 3.42 -8.11
CA SER A 70 2.87 2.38 -7.62
C SER A 70 3.62 1.28 -6.87
N HIS A 71 4.78 0.84 -7.41
CA HIS A 71 5.63 -0.13 -6.75
C HIS A 71 6.18 0.42 -5.43
N PHE A 72 6.64 1.67 -5.41
CA PHE A 72 7.09 2.34 -4.19
C PHE A 72 6.00 2.35 -3.10
N ILE A 73 4.79 2.81 -3.45
CA ILE A 73 3.64 2.85 -2.51
C ILE A 73 3.33 1.44 -2.00
N GLN A 74 3.31 0.45 -2.89
CA GLN A 74 3.02 -0.94 -2.52
C GLN A 74 4.08 -1.54 -1.61
N GLN A 75 5.37 -1.30 -1.89
CA GLN A 75 6.47 -1.82 -1.07
C GLN A 75 6.52 -1.16 0.32
N ILE A 76 6.29 0.15 0.42
CA ILE A 76 6.18 0.81 1.73
C ILE A 76 4.95 0.30 2.50
N PHE A 77 3.82 0.09 1.82
CA PHE A 77 2.64 -0.53 2.42
C PHE A 77 2.94 -1.95 2.91
N GLN A 78 3.59 -2.78 2.10
CA GLN A 78 4.00 -4.14 2.46
C GLN A 78 4.92 -4.14 3.67
N ALA A 79 5.91 -3.25 3.70
CA ALA A 79 6.86 -3.13 4.78
C ALA A 79 6.20 -2.98 6.15
N PHE A 80 5.09 -2.24 6.25
CA PHE A 80 4.46 -1.92 7.53
C PHE A 80 3.15 -2.65 7.79
N PHE A 81 2.31 -2.91 6.78
CA PHE A 81 0.90 -3.21 7.01
C PHE A 81 0.44 -4.57 6.48
N LEU A 82 0.93 -5.02 5.32
CA LEU A 82 0.40 -6.21 4.64
C LEU A 82 0.36 -7.45 5.52
N ILE A 83 1.51 -7.84 6.08
CA ILE A 83 1.63 -9.05 6.89
C ILE A 83 0.79 -8.95 8.17
N ASN A 84 0.66 -7.75 8.70
CA ASN A 84 -0.11 -7.49 9.91
C ASN A 84 -1.62 -7.61 9.66
N CYS A 85 -2.12 -7.04 8.55
CA CYS A 85 -3.51 -7.20 8.15
C CYS A 85 -3.85 -8.66 7.81
N ALA A 86 -2.98 -9.36 7.08
CA ALA A 86 -3.17 -10.76 6.73
C ALA A 86 -3.21 -11.67 7.97
N ASN A 87 -2.40 -11.36 8.98
CA ASN A 87 -2.31 -12.14 10.22
C ASN A 87 -3.41 -11.84 11.24
N LEU A 88 -4.28 -10.84 11.03
CA LEU A 88 -5.39 -10.55 11.94
C LEU A 88 -6.31 -11.76 12.09
N SER A 89 -6.60 -12.46 11.00
CA SER A 89 -7.42 -13.68 11.01
C SER A 89 -6.84 -14.76 11.94
N GLU A 90 -5.53 -14.95 11.93
CA GLU A 90 -4.85 -15.90 12.80
C GLU A 90 -4.87 -15.47 14.27
N LEU A 91 -4.70 -14.17 14.54
CA LEU A 91 -4.78 -13.63 15.90
C LEU A 91 -6.17 -13.85 16.53
N VAL A 92 -7.23 -13.63 15.74
CA VAL A 92 -8.62 -13.85 16.16
C VAL A 92 -8.87 -15.35 16.39
N ARG A 93 -8.50 -16.19 15.41
CA ARG A 93 -8.73 -17.63 15.44
C ARG A 93 -8.02 -18.35 16.60
N THR A 94 -6.82 -17.90 16.96
CA THR A 94 -6.00 -18.53 18.01
C THR A 94 -6.18 -17.91 19.40
N GLY A 95 -7.06 -16.91 19.56
CA GLY A 95 -7.22 -16.17 20.82
C GLY A 95 -6.04 -15.27 21.19
N LYS A 96 -5.00 -15.19 20.33
CA LYS A 96 -3.82 -14.34 20.59
C LYS A 96 -4.16 -12.84 20.58
N LEU A 97 -5.30 -12.46 20.02
CA LEU A 97 -5.77 -11.07 20.07
C LEU A 97 -6.03 -10.62 21.51
N ASP A 98 -6.47 -11.52 22.42
CA ASP A 98 -6.75 -11.20 23.82
C ASP A 98 -5.54 -10.57 24.53
N PHE A 99 -4.35 -11.13 24.29
CA PHE A 99 -3.11 -10.58 24.85
C PHE A 99 -2.79 -9.19 24.34
N LEU A 100 -3.20 -8.87 23.09
CA LEU A 100 -2.99 -7.54 22.50
C LEU A 100 -4.03 -6.53 23.05
N LEU A 101 -5.24 -6.98 23.34
CA LEU A 101 -6.29 -6.15 23.96
C LEU A 101 -5.94 -5.73 25.40
N LEU A 102 -5.16 -6.53 26.13
CA LEU A 102 -4.70 -6.23 27.48
C LEU A 102 -3.53 -5.22 27.53
N LEU A 103 -2.90 -4.96 26.38
CA LEU A 103 -1.78 -4.01 26.34
C LEU A 103 -2.26 -2.59 26.60
N PRO A 104 -1.53 -1.81 27.40
CA PRO A 104 -1.89 -0.45 27.74
C PRO A 104 -1.55 0.56 26.63
N VAL A 105 -1.81 0.19 25.39
CA VAL A 105 -1.66 0.98 24.13
C VAL A 105 -2.82 0.68 23.20
N ASN A 106 -3.03 1.51 22.19
CA ASN A 106 -4.10 1.28 21.22
C ASN A 106 -3.89 -0.05 20.49
N THR A 107 -4.85 -0.98 20.60
CA THR A 107 -4.75 -2.32 20.02
C THR A 107 -4.65 -2.29 18.51
N ARG A 108 -5.40 -1.41 17.83
CA ARG A 108 -5.30 -1.22 16.36
C ARG A 108 -3.87 -0.85 15.95
N PHE A 109 -3.21 0.04 16.70
CA PHE A 109 -1.81 0.41 16.46
C PHE A 109 -0.88 -0.81 16.53
N VAL A 110 -0.98 -1.62 17.60
CA VAL A 110 -0.12 -2.79 17.76
C VAL A 110 -0.42 -3.84 16.68
N VAL A 111 -1.69 -4.14 16.42
CA VAL A 111 -2.11 -5.10 15.40
C VAL A 111 -1.60 -4.69 14.02
N SER A 112 -1.64 -3.40 13.69
CA SER A 112 -1.26 -2.89 12.35
C SER A 112 0.24 -2.80 12.13
N LEU A 113 1.06 -2.67 13.19
CA LEU A 113 2.50 -2.37 13.09
C LEU A 113 3.39 -3.37 13.85
N ARG A 114 2.84 -4.54 14.22
CA ARG A 114 3.55 -5.54 15.03
C ARG A 114 4.76 -6.14 14.32
N GLN A 115 4.66 -6.32 13.01
CA GLN A 115 5.71 -6.90 12.18
C GLN A 115 6.10 -5.92 11.08
N VAL A 116 7.39 -5.92 10.75
CA VAL A 116 7.95 -5.09 9.68
C VAL A 116 8.69 -6.01 8.73
N ASP A 117 8.47 -5.83 7.42
CA ASP A 117 9.16 -6.54 6.34
C ASP A 117 10.31 -5.66 5.83
N LEU A 118 11.55 -6.06 6.14
CA LEU A 118 12.74 -5.32 5.73
C LEU A 118 13.04 -5.47 4.24
N GLY A 119 12.65 -6.62 3.63
CA GLY A 119 12.85 -6.86 2.21
C GLY A 119 12.08 -5.88 1.35
N ALA A 120 10.87 -5.53 1.78
CA ALA A 120 10.05 -4.54 1.10
C ALA A 120 10.70 -3.14 1.07
N PHE A 121 11.45 -2.73 2.08
CA PHE A 121 12.20 -1.47 2.04
C PHE A 121 13.28 -1.47 0.96
N LEU A 122 14.01 -2.57 0.80
CA LEU A 122 15.01 -2.68 -0.26
C LEU A 122 14.37 -2.65 -1.65
N ASN A 123 13.23 -3.30 -1.80
CA ASN A 123 12.45 -3.25 -3.03
C ASN A 123 11.88 -1.85 -3.31
N ALA A 124 11.51 -1.09 -2.28
CA ALA A 124 11.11 0.32 -2.44
C ALA A 124 12.25 1.20 -3.01
N LEU A 125 13.50 0.91 -2.68
CA LEU A 125 14.64 1.62 -3.26
C LEU A 125 14.76 1.37 -4.76
N SER A 126 14.50 0.15 -5.25
CA SER A 126 14.49 -0.14 -6.70
C SER A 126 13.45 0.69 -7.44
N ALA A 127 12.29 0.94 -6.82
CA ALA A 127 11.27 1.81 -7.38
C ALA A 127 11.78 3.25 -7.57
N LEU A 128 12.50 3.80 -6.58
CA LEU A 128 13.08 5.13 -6.67
C LEU A 128 14.13 5.22 -7.79
N VAL A 129 14.94 4.17 -7.99
CA VAL A 129 15.90 4.08 -9.10
C VAL A 129 15.17 4.14 -10.45
N VAL A 130 14.10 3.36 -10.61
CA VAL A 130 13.30 3.36 -11.85
C VAL A 130 12.63 4.71 -12.07
N MET A 131 12.09 5.35 -11.04
CA MET A 131 11.49 6.69 -11.14
C MET A 131 12.55 7.73 -11.55
N GLY A 132 13.75 7.71 -10.96
CA GLY A 132 14.85 8.57 -11.34
C GLY A 132 15.29 8.36 -12.77
N TYR A 133 15.35 7.11 -13.24
CA TYR A 133 15.64 6.78 -14.61
C TYR A 133 14.56 7.30 -15.58
N ALA A 134 13.29 7.15 -15.24
CA ALA A 134 12.18 7.69 -16.04
C ALA A 134 12.25 9.21 -16.14
N ALA A 135 12.52 9.92 -15.04
CA ALA A 135 12.69 11.37 -14.99
C ALA A 135 13.86 11.82 -15.91
N ALA A 136 15.00 11.12 -15.85
CA ALA A 136 16.13 11.39 -16.73
C ALA A 136 15.79 11.22 -18.21
N LYS A 137 15.03 10.17 -18.58
CA LYS A 137 14.57 9.94 -19.95
C LYS A 137 13.55 10.97 -20.44
N MET A 138 12.78 11.56 -19.55
CA MET A 138 11.87 12.66 -19.85
C MET A 138 12.59 14.02 -19.91
N HIS A 139 13.88 14.08 -19.60
CA HIS A 139 14.63 15.34 -19.39
C HIS A 139 13.93 16.29 -18.43
N TYR A 140 13.30 15.72 -17.39
CA TYR A 140 12.47 16.44 -16.46
C TYR A 140 13.00 16.28 -15.02
N VAL A 141 13.16 17.40 -14.33
CA VAL A 141 13.56 17.42 -12.92
C VAL A 141 12.40 18.00 -12.11
N PRO A 142 11.74 17.19 -11.27
CA PRO A 142 10.66 17.69 -10.41
C PRO A 142 11.19 18.74 -9.43
N GLY A 143 10.44 19.82 -9.25
CA GLY A 143 10.73 20.83 -8.25
C GLY A 143 10.40 20.34 -6.82
N ALA A 144 10.91 21.05 -5.82
CA ALA A 144 10.69 20.69 -4.40
C ALA A 144 9.19 20.63 -4.03
N THR A 145 8.36 21.52 -4.55
CA THR A 145 6.91 21.52 -4.32
C THR A 145 6.22 20.28 -4.89
N GLN A 146 6.65 19.80 -6.06
CA GLN A 146 6.13 18.60 -6.70
C GLN A 146 6.54 17.34 -5.93
N ILE A 147 7.78 17.27 -5.45
CA ILE A 147 8.26 16.15 -4.62
C ILE A 147 7.51 16.11 -3.28
N LEU A 148 7.36 17.25 -2.60
CA LEU A 148 6.58 17.32 -1.36
C LEU A 148 5.12 16.97 -1.57
N GLY A 149 4.51 17.48 -2.64
CA GLY A 149 3.15 17.12 -3.05
C GLY A 149 3.01 15.63 -3.32
N PHE A 150 3.93 15.03 -4.10
CA PHE A 150 3.98 13.61 -4.35
C PHE A 150 4.04 12.79 -3.06
N LEU A 151 4.98 13.10 -2.16
CA LEU A 151 5.13 12.38 -0.89
C LEU A 151 3.89 12.48 -0.01
N THR A 152 3.30 13.67 0.10
CA THR A 152 2.06 13.89 0.87
C THR A 152 0.88 13.09 0.31
N LEU A 153 0.73 13.08 -1.03
CA LEU A 153 -0.34 12.34 -1.69
C LEU A 153 -0.09 10.82 -1.67
N CYS A 154 1.18 10.38 -1.69
CA CYS A 154 1.52 8.97 -1.44
C CYS A 154 1.08 8.53 -0.04
N LEU A 155 1.27 9.37 0.99
CA LEU A 155 0.79 9.08 2.35
C LEU A 155 -0.75 8.98 2.39
N ALA A 156 -1.46 9.88 1.71
CA ALA A 156 -2.92 9.80 1.59
C ALA A 156 -3.37 8.53 0.85
N GLY A 157 -2.71 8.17 -0.24
CA GLY A 157 -2.95 6.93 -0.98
C GLY A 157 -2.66 5.67 -0.15
N MET A 158 -1.56 5.65 0.61
CA MET A 158 -1.25 4.57 1.57
C MET A 158 -2.31 4.47 2.67
N LEU A 159 -2.86 5.59 3.13
CA LEU A 159 -3.93 5.60 4.12
C LEU A 159 -5.21 4.95 3.57
N ILE A 160 -5.57 5.22 2.31
CA ILE A 160 -6.67 4.52 1.62
C ILE A 160 -6.40 3.02 1.58
N HIS A 161 -5.22 2.64 1.07
CA HIS A 161 -4.85 1.24 0.89
C HIS A 161 -4.84 0.47 2.22
N TYR A 162 -4.24 1.04 3.26
CA TYR A 162 -4.29 0.51 4.62
C TYR A 162 -5.72 0.38 5.15
N SER A 163 -6.52 1.42 5.01
CA SER A 163 -7.87 1.48 5.56
C SER A 163 -8.78 0.40 4.98
N LEU A 164 -8.76 0.25 3.65
CA LEU A 164 -9.56 -0.76 2.97
C LEU A 164 -9.08 -2.18 3.30
N MET A 165 -7.77 -2.42 3.26
CA MET A 165 -7.23 -3.73 3.62
C MET A 165 -7.51 -4.09 5.08
N PHE A 166 -7.35 -3.15 6.00
CA PHE A 166 -7.63 -3.37 7.40
C PHE A 166 -9.13 -3.60 7.65
N LEU A 167 -10.01 -2.85 6.96
CA LEU A 167 -11.45 -3.09 7.00
C LEU A 167 -11.80 -4.52 6.54
N LEU A 168 -11.22 -4.98 5.43
CA LEU A 168 -11.40 -6.35 4.94
C LEU A 168 -10.83 -7.38 5.92
N ALA A 169 -9.70 -7.09 6.56
CA ALA A 169 -9.14 -7.95 7.58
C ALA A 169 -10.06 -8.09 8.81
N THR A 170 -10.88 -7.07 9.13
CA THR A 170 -11.86 -7.16 10.24
C THR A 170 -12.96 -8.19 9.97
N ILE A 171 -13.16 -8.64 8.75
CA ILE A 171 -14.10 -9.72 8.41
C ILE A 171 -13.72 -11.01 9.17
N SER A 172 -12.46 -11.14 9.58
CA SER A 172 -11.99 -12.28 10.39
C SER A 172 -12.70 -12.46 11.73
N PHE A 173 -13.39 -11.45 12.22
CA PHE A 173 -14.22 -11.56 13.43
C PHE A 173 -15.53 -12.34 13.20
N TRP A 174 -15.91 -12.53 11.93
CA TRP A 174 -17.12 -13.29 11.55
C TRP A 174 -16.81 -14.54 10.73
N THR A 175 -15.62 -14.61 10.11
CA THR A 175 -15.23 -15.75 9.28
C THR A 175 -13.81 -16.21 9.61
N VAL A 176 -13.62 -17.52 9.71
CA VAL A 176 -12.34 -18.14 10.07
C VAL A 176 -11.26 -17.93 8.99
N ARG A 177 -11.63 -17.67 7.74
CA ARG A 177 -10.72 -17.62 6.58
C ARG A 177 -10.74 -16.28 5.84
N ALA A 178 -10.70 -15.17 6.56
CA ALA A 178 -10.65 -13.85 5.95
C ALA A 178 -9.30 -13.52 5.26
N GLN A 179 -8.24 -14.28 5.54
CA GLN A 179 -6.91 -14.05 4.97
C GLN A 179 -6.91 -14.03 3.43
N GLY A 180 -7.68 -14.91 2.78
CA GLY A 180 -7.81 -14.94 1.33
C GLY A 180 -8.40 -13.66 0.74
N ILE A 181 -9.31 -12.99 1.47
CA ILE A 181 -9.90 -11.71 1.06
C ILE A 181 -8.83 -10.61 1.08
N VAL A 182 -7.97 -10.59 2.10
CA VAL A 182 -6.87 -9.63 2.23
C VAL A 182 -5.88 -9.79 1.07
N TRP A 183 -5.49 -11.02 0.74
CA TRP A 183 -4.60 -11.29 -0.39
C TRP A 183 -5.26 -10.99 -1.74
N GLY A 184 -6.56 -11.29 -1.89
CA GLY A 184 -7.32 -10.91 -3.08
C GLY A 184 -7.30 -9.40 -3.32
N TYR A 185 -7.57 -8.61 -2.28
CA TYR A 185 -7.50 -7.15 -2.34
C TYR A 185 -6.07 -6.66 -2.68
N TYR A 186 -5.03 -7.24 -2.06
CA TYR A 186 -3.64 -6.89 -2.37
C TYR A 186 -3.31 -7.09 -3.85
N ASN A 187 -3.79 -8.19 -4.45
CA ASN A 187 -3.59 -8.45 -5.87
C ASN A 187 -4.36 -7.46 -6.77
N LEU A 188 -5.52 -6.97 -6.35
CA LEU A 188 -6.26 -5.93 -7.10
C LEU A 188 -5.46 -4.62 -7.20
N PHE A 189 -4.51 -4.37 -6.30
CA PHE A 189 -3.66 -3.17 -6.38
C PHE A 189 -2.83 -3.08 -7.67
N GLN A 190 -2.66 -4.18 -8.40
CA GLN A 190 -2.02 -4.17 -9.72
C GLN A 190 -2.72 -3.20 -10.70
N ILE A 191 -4.03 -2.95 -10.52
CA ILE A 191 -4.81 -1.99 -11.33
C ILE A 191 -4.26 -0.56 -11.17
N ALA A 192 -3.75 -0.21 -9.99
CA ALA A 192 -3.17 1.11 -9.70
C ALA A 192 -1.90 1.42 -10.54
N ARG A 193 -1.29 0.41 -11.17
CA ARG A 193 -0.08 0.54 -11.99
C ARG A 193 -0.35 0.96 -13.44
N MET A 194 -1.61 1.01 -13.83
CA MET A 194 -2.03 1.45 -15.15
C MET A 194 -2.56 2.89 -15.09
N PRO A 195 -2.38 3.69 -16.15
CA PRO A 195 -3.03 4.97 -16.28
C PRO A 195 -4.55 4.84 -16.09
N ASP A 196 -5.15 5.74 -15.33
CA ASP A 196 -6.60 5.76 -15.14
C ASP A 196 -7.39 5.95 -16.44
N GLU A 197 -6.77 6.57 -17.44
CA GLU A 197 -7.31 6.78 -18.78
C GLU A 197 -7.36 5.50 -19.63
N ALA A 198 -6.65 4.44 -19.24
CA ALA A 198 -6.76 3.12 -19.86
C ALA A 198 -8.11 2.44 -19.56
N PHE A 199 -8.83 2.92 -18.57
CA PHE A 199 -10.11 2.37 -18.14
C PHE A 199 -11.26 3.31 -18.50
N GLN A 200 -12.41 2.74 -18.84
CA GLN A 200 -13.59 3.50 -19.26
C GLN A 200 -14.86 3.07 -18.51
N GLY A 201 -15.88 3.92 -18.57
CA GLY A 201 -17.20 3.64 -18.07
C GLY A 201 -17.26 3.22 -16.60
N TRP A 202 -18.07 2.21 -16.33
CA TRP A 202 -18.30 1.69 -14.97
C TRP A 202 -17.02 1.18 -14.27
N PHE A 203 -16.11 0.54 -15.01
CA PHE A 203 -14.88 0.00 -14.45
C PHE A 203 -13.99 1.11 -13.87
N ARG A 204 -13.83 2.21 -14.62
CA ARG A 204 -13.07 3.38 -14.14
C ARG A 204 -13.75 3.98 -12.90
N ALA A 205 -15.06 4.18 -12.92
CA ALA A 205 -15.80 4.74 -11.80
C ALA A 205 -15.69 3.85 -10.54
N PHE A 206 -15.80 2.52 -10.69
CA PHE A 206 -15.66 1.58 -9.59
C PHE A 206 -14.28 1.65 -8.93
N PHE A 207 -13.19 1.63 -9.72
CA PHE A 207 -11.82 1.71 -9.20
C PHE A 207 -11.34 3.13 -8.86
N THR A 208 -12.19 4.12 -9.07
CA THR A 208 -11.96 5.50 -8.59
C THR A 208 -12.71 5.76 -7.28
N PHE A 209 -13.95 5.26 -7.13
CA PHE A 209 -14.81 5.65 -6.01
C PHE A 209 -15.13 4.52 -5.03
N ALA A 210 -15.37 3.29 -5.49
CA ALA A 210 -15.70 2.16 -4.61
C ALA A 210 -14.44 1.51 -4.00
N ILE A 211 -13.45 1.24 -4.84
CA ILE A 211 -12.13 0.73 -4.42
C ILE A 211 -11.08 1.67 -5.04
N PRO A 212 -10.78 2.83 -4.45
CA PRO A 212 -10.09 3.94 -5.09
C PRO A 212 -8.61 3.68 -5.40
N MET A 213 -8.30 2.57 -6.07
CA MET A 213 -6.95 2.18 -6.44
C MET A 213 -6.33 3.07 -7.51
N LEU A 214 -7.15 3.54 -8.46
CA LEU A 214 -6.66 4.43 -9.51
C LEU A 214 -6.22 5.78 -8.97
N LEU A 215 -6.85 6.29 -7.91
CA LEU A 215 -6.44 7.54 -7.27
C LEU A 215 -5.09 7.41 -6.56
N VAL A 216 -4.85 6.25 -5.91
CA VAL A 216 -3.68 6.05 -5.01
C VAL A 216 -2.35 6.30 -5.70
N SER A 217 -2.18 5.92 -6.97
CA SER A 217 -0.92 6.06 -7.69
C SER A 217 -0.98 7.14 -8.77
N ASN A 218 -2.11 7.24 -9.51
CA ASN A 218 -2.22 8.17 -10.62
C ASN A 218 -2.15 9.64 -10.16
N VAL A 219 -2.86 10.01 -9.08
CA VAL A 219 -2.90 11.39 -8.60
C VAL A 219 -1.53 11.88 -8.11
N PRO A 220 -0.78 11.15 -7.25
CA PRO A 220 0.57 11.55 -6.86
C PRO A 220 1.51 11.72 -8.06
N VAL A 221 1.47 10.80 -9.03
CA VAL A 221 2.34 10.89 -10.20
C VAL A 221 1.97 12.05 -11.11
N ARG A 222 0.69 12.35 -11.30
CA ARG A 222 0.26 13.54 -12.06
C ARG A 222 0.81 14.84 -11.44
N VAL A 223 0.89 14.93 -10.11
CA VAL A 223 1.57 16.06 -9.43
C VAL A 223 3.06 16.04 -9.72
N LEU A 224 3.70 14.88 -9.59
CA LEU A 224 5.14 14.74 -9.78
C LEU A 224 5.59 15.13 -11.18
N VAL A 225 4.81 14.77 -12.23
CA VAL A 225 5.11 15.08 -13.64
C VAL A 225 4.42 16.36 -14.15
N ASN A 226 3.86 17.16 -13.25
CA ASN A 226 3.20 18.45 -13.55
C ASN A 226 2.04 18.33 -14.56
N LYS A 227 1.24 17.26 -14.44
CA LYS A 227 0.04 17.01 -15.28
C LYS A 227 -1.28 17.30 -14.58
N ILE A 228 -1.27 17.97 -13.44
CA ILE A 228 -2.49 18.38 -12.74
C ILE A 228 -3.04 19.65 -13.40
N THR A 229 -4.22 19.54 -14.00
CA THR A 229 -4.94 20.65 -14.63
C THR A 229 -5.98 21.27 -13.70
N THR A 230 -6.50 20.48 -12.75
CA THR A 230 -7.54 20.92 -11.80
C THR A 230 -7.24 20.40 -10.41
N PRO A 231 -7.67 21.07 -9.33
CA PRO A 231 -7.48 20.59 -7.96
C PRO A 231 -8.40 19.42 -7.59
N LEU A 232 -9.40 19.09 -8.42
CA LEU A 232 -10.43 18.10 -8.12
C LEU A 232 -9.85 16.71 -7.76
N PRO A 233 -8.92 16.11 -8.53
CA PRO A 233 -8.35 14.80 -8.18
C PRO A 233 -7.59 14.80 -6.84
N LEU A 234 -6.97 15.93 -6.47
CA LEU A 234 -6.30 16.09 -5.18
C LEU A 234 -7.31 16.04 -4.04
N LEU A 235 -8.41 16.78 -4.19
CA LEU A 235 -9.49 16.83 -3.22
C LEU A 235 -10.15 15.45 -3.08
N GLU A 236 -10.42 14.78 -4.19
CA GLU A 236 -10.98 13.42 -4.22
C GLU A 236 -10.10 12.45 -3.44
N LEU A 237 -8.78 12.43 -3.70
CA LEU A 237 -7.83 11.55 -2.98
C LEU A 237 -7.84 11.84 -1.47
N LEU A 238 -7.81 13.11 -1.07
CA LEU A 238 -7.81 13.49 0.34
C LEU A 238 -9.13 13.16 1.04
N LEU A 239 -10.28 13.44 0.43
CA LEU A 239 -11.59 13.10 0.98
C LEU A 239 -11.76 11.57 1.10
N MET A 240 -11.35 10.82 0.05
CA MET A 240 -11.37 9.35 0.08
C MET A 240 -10.45 8.79 1.16
N SER A 241 -9.27 9.38 1.38
CA SER A 241 -8.35 8.91 2.43
C SER A 241 -8.95 9.05 3.82
N VAL A 242 -9.60 10.18 4.11
CA VAL A 242 -10.30 10.41 5.38
C VAL A 242 -11.52 9.50 5.50
N GLY A 243 -12.35 9.41 4.45
CA GLY A 243 -13.56 8.59 4.44
C GLY A 243 -13.25 7.09 4.66
N CYS A 244 -12.28 6.55 3.92
CA CYS A 244 -11.83 5.16 4.11
C CYS A 244 -11.27 4.91 5.51
N PHE A 245 -10.51 5.87 6.07
CA PHE A 245 -9.98 5.74 7.43
C PHE A 245 -11.09 5.72 8.49
N LEU A 246 -12.06 6.62 8.38
CA LEU A 246 -13.21 6.66 9.31
C LEU A 246 -14.05 5.38 9.20
N LEU A 247 -14.30 4.89 7.99
CA LEU A 247 -15.02 3.64 7.76
C LEU A 247 -14.27 2.44 8.37
N SER A 248 -12.96 2.39 8.18
CA SER A 248 -12.10 1.34 8.75
C SER A 248 -12.06 1.40 10.28
N GLU A 249 -12.03 2.59 10.86
CA GLU A 249 -12.09 2.77 12.31
C GLU A 249 -13.45 2.34 12.89
N TRP A 250 -14.54 2.71 12.21
CA TRP A 250 -15.88 2.25 12.58
C TRP A 250 -15.99 0.72 12.51
N GLY A 251 -15.52 0.12 11.40
CA GLY A 251 -15.50 -1.33 11.21
C GLY A 251 -14.72 -2.05 12.31
N TRP A 252 -13.53 -1.56 12.64
CA TRP A 252 -12.72 -2.10 13.73
C TRP A 252 -13.44 -2.05 15.09
N ARG A 253 -13.99 -0.89 15.45
CA ARG A 253 -14.72 -0.74 16.73
C ARG A 253 -15.94 -1.63 16.80
N ALA A 254 -16.69 -1.77 15.69
CA ALA A 254 -17.84 -2.65 15.62
C ALA A 254 -17.44 -4.13 15.77
N SER A 255 -16.32 -4.52 15.16
CA SER A 255 -15.78 -5.88 15.21
C SER A 255 -15.31 -6.27 16.59
N VAL A 256 -14.52 -5.40 17.25
CA VAL A 256 -14.00 -5.66 18.61
C VAL A 256 -15.13 -5.78 19.64
N LYS A 257 -16.22 -5.00 19.49
CA LYS A 257 -17.38 -5.12 20.39
C LYS A 257 -18.10 -6.47 20.30
N ARG A 258 -17.97 -7.17 19.18
CA ARG A 258 -18.59 -8.49 18.94
C ARG A 258 -17.62 -9.65 19.12
N TYR A 259 -16.36 -9.33 19.39
CA TYR A 259 -15.36 -10.36 19.59
C TYR A 259 -15.62 -11.14 20.88
N THR A 260 -15.77 -12.45 20.75
CA THR A 260 -15.74 -13.41 21.85
C THR A 260 -14.44 -14.19 21.76
N SER A 261 -13.76 -14.36 22.90
CA SER A 261 -12.49 -15.07 22.91
C SER A 261 -12.66 -16.51 22.42
N ALA A 262 -11.71 -16.99 21.62
CA ALA A 262 -11.67 -18.41 21.20
C ALA A 262 -11.29 -19.36 22.36
N SER A 263 -10.92 -18.82 23.52
CA SER A 263 -10.54 -19.57 24.73
C SER A 263 -11.65 -19.63 25.78
N SER A 264 -12.83 -19.08 25.51
CA SER A 264 -14.01 -19.13 26.39
C SER A 264 -14.95 -20.28 26.03
#